data_36ea737a347ff342c32efb26929d41b9
#
_entry.id   36ea737a347ff342c32efb26929d41b9
#
_cell.length_a   1.000
_cell.length_b   1.000
_cell.length_c   1.000
_cell.angle_alpha   90.00
_cell.angle_beta   90.00
_cell.angle_gamma   90.00
#
_symmetry.space_group_name_H-M   'P 1'
#
loop_
_entity.id
_entity.type
_entity.pdbx_description
1 polymer ?
#
loop_
_entity_poly.entity_id
_entity_poly.type
_entity_poly.pdbx_seq_one_letter_code
_entity_poly.pdbx_strand_id
1 'polypeptide(L)'
;VQELWDRRDMMGVRTFVNTIETLANPADADVHLGSFYHLAFAKKVVETFEESRAHDLDRVIMFQGMEGYDDIRPGYTKVAEWEQTDGEASFTDYEIETPEYDMAFEEEDLEVDDVAADSATLTEAVVTGERDDHWADAVALNAGVRIYAGGDADSIAAGIDQARTAIAEGDAEAVLA
;
A
#
# COMPACT_ATOMS: atom_id res chain seq x y z
N VAL A 1 7.48 9.69 -22.84
CA VAL A 1 7.44 8.94 -21.58
C VAL A 1 7.81 7.47 -21.84
N GLN A 2 7.14 6.78 -22.79
CA GLN A 2 7.41 5.37 -23.10
C GLN A 2 8.89 5.07 -23.40
N GLU A 3 9.56 5.89 -24.18
CA GLU A 3 11.00 5.70 -24.49
C GLU A 3 11.91 5.77 -23.24
N LEU A 4 11.49 6.44 -22.17
CA LEU A 4 12.23 6.48 -20.91
C LEU A 4 12.06 5.16 -20.15
N TRP A 5 10.86 4.58 -20.15
CA TRP A 5 10.59 3.28 -19.57
C TRP A 5 11.35 2.17 -20.29
N ASP A 6 11.30 2.16 -21.62
CA ASP A 6 12.03 1.17 -22.43
C ASP A 6 13.54 1.20 -22.15
N ARG A 7 14.13 2.41 -21.99
CA ARG A 7 15.55 2.56 -21.64
C ARG A 7 15.87 2.08 -20.23
N ARG A 8 14.99 2.33 -19.25
CA ARG A 8 15.14 1.84 -17.89
C ARG A 8 15.18 0.31 -17.88
N ASP A 9 14.23 -0.32 -18.57
CA ASP A 9 14.12 -1.77 -18.63
C ASP A 9 15.32 -2.41 -19.34
N MET A 10 15.85 -1.76 -20.39
CA MET A 10 17.08 -2.18 -21.06
C MET A 10 18.32 -2.07 -20.15
N MET A 11 18.35 -1.11 -19.24
CA MET A 11 19.50 -0.90 -18.34
C MET A 11 19.49 -1.85 -17.16
N GLY A 12 18.33 -2.36 -16.74
CA GLY A 12 18.18 -3.28 -15.61
C GLY A 12 18.62 -2.72 -14.25
N VAL A 13 18.68 -1.38 -14.11
CA VAL A 13 19.12 -0.71 -12.89
C VAL A 13 18.13 0.37 -12.47
N ARG A 14 18.00 0.59 -11.18
CA ARG A 14 17.22 1.71 -10.64
C ARG A 14 17.85 3.04 -11.05
N THR A 15 17.05 3.96 -11.52
CA THR A 15 17.45 5.30 -11.96
C THR A 15 16.59 6.37 -11.29
N PHE A 16 16.87 7.64 -11.54
CA PHE A 16 16.02 8.74 -11.07
C PHE A 16 14.56 8.64 -11.54
N VAL A 17 14.31 7.92 -12.63
CA VAL A 17 12.96 7.66 -13.15
C VAL A 17 12.13 6.91 -12.11
N ASN A 18 12.71 5.96 -11.38
CA ASN A 18 12.02 5.23 -10.31
C ASN A 18 11.60 6.15 -9.14
N THR A 19 12.37 7.21 -8.90
CA THR A 19 11.99 8.23 -7.91
C THR A 19 10.81 9.08 -8.41
N ILE A 20 10.78 9.41 -9.71
CA ILE A 20 9.68 10.18 -10.31
C ILE A 20 8.40 9.33 -10.41
N GLU A 21 8.53 8.02 -10.61
CA GLU A 21 7.39 7.09 -10.62
C GLU A 21 6.56 7.19 -9.34
N THR A 22 7.22 7.40 -8.21
CA THR A 22 6.55 7.56 -6.90
C THR A 22 5.61 8.77 -6.85
N LEU A 23 5.78 9.74 -7.74
CA LEU A 23 4.96 10.94 -7.86
C LEU A 23 3.89 10.82 -8.95
N ALA A 24 3.85 9.68 -9.67
CA ALA A 24 2.92 9.52 -10.77
C ALA A 24 1.50 9.28 -10.27
N ASN A 25 0.56 10.12 -10.69
CA ASN A 25 -0.88 9.96 -10.45
C ASN A 25 -1.64 10.00 -11.77
N PRO A 26 -1.52 8.96 -12.61
CA PRO A 26 -2.12 8.95 -13.95
C PRO A 26 -3.65 8.85 -13.93
N ALA A 27 -4.24 8.44 -12.83
CA ALA A 27 -5.68 8.36 -12.65
C ALA A 27 -6.30 9.68 -12.16
N ASP A 28 -5.45 10.67 -11.81
CA ASP A 28 -5.88 11.91 -11.17
C ASP A 28 -6.76 11.64 -9.94
N ALA A 29 -6.30 10.68 -9.12
CA ALA A 29 -6.99 10.26 -7.91
C ALA A 29 -6.72 11.27 -6.78
N ASP A 30 -7.68 11.43 -5.89
CA ASP A 30 -7.60 12.35 -4.75
C ASP A 30 -6.72 11.82 -3.62
N VAL A 31 -6.45 10.51 -3.63
CA VAL A 31 -5.61 9.82 -2.63
C VAL A 31 -4.41 9.17 -3.32
N HIS A 32 -3.22 9.41 -2.75
CA HIS A 32 -1.97 8.83 -3.23
C HIS A 32 -1.35 7.91 -2.19
N LEU A 33 -1.06 6.68 -2.60
CA LEU A 33 -0.31 5.71 -1.81
C LEU A 33 1.07 5.50 -2.41
N GLY A 34 2.10 5.45 -1.58
CA GLY A 34 3.47 5.26 -2.04
C GLY A 34 4.36 4.64 -0.98
N SER A 35 5.64 4.50 -1.31
CA SER A 35 6.62 3.92 -0.41
C SER A 35 7.80 4.84 -0.17
N PHE A 36 8.53 4.61 0.93
CA PHE A 36 9.76 5.32 1.24
C PHE A 36 10.76 4.43 1.98
N TYR A 37 12.05 4.70 1.81
CA TYR A 37 13.11 4.14 2.66
C TYR A 37 13.44 5.05 3.85
N HIS A 38 13.37 6.37 3.65
CA HIS A 38 13.69 7.36 4.66
C HIS A 38 12.57 8.40 4.76
N LEU A 39 12.15 8.71 5.97
CA LEU A 39 11.08 9.69 6.24
C LEU A 39 11.33 11.05 5.57
N ALA A 40 12.58 11.45 5.43
CA ALA A 40 12.95 12.66 4.69
C ALA A 40 12.52 12.62 3.21
N PHE A 41 12.45 11.43 2.60
CA PHE A 41 11.93 11.28 1.24
C PHE A 41 10.41 11.42 1.20
N ALA A 42 9.68 10.81 2.16
CA ALA A 42 8.24 10.98 2.26
C ALA A 42 7.85 12.46 2.40
N LYS A 43 8.56 13.21 3.25
CA LYS A 43 8.35 14.67 3.38
C LYS A 43 8.58 15.41 2.07
N LYS A 44 9.61 15.04 1.30
CA LYS A 44 9.86 15.65 -0.01
C LYS A 44 8.79 15.32 -1.05
N VAL A 45 8.23 14.12 -1.01
CA VAL A 45 7.10 13.73 -1.87
C VAL A 45 5.89 14.62 -1.57
N VAL A 46 5.54 14.77 -0.29
CA VAL A 46 4.45 15.65 0.16
C VAL A 46 4.70 17.10 -0.26
N GLU A 47 5.88 17.67 0.06
CA GLU A 47 6.24 19.03 -0.35
C GLU A 47 6.11 19.22 -1.88
N THR A 48 6.47 18.18 -2.66
CA THR A 48 6.34 18.22 -4.12
C THR A 48 4.89 18.27 -4.56
N PHE A 49 4.01 17.51 -3.93
CA PHE A 49 2.57 17.55 -4.21
C PHE A 49 1.95 18.88 -3.79
N GLU A 50 2.29 19.42 -2.63
CA GLU A 50 1.82 20.72 -2.16
C GLU A 50 2.23 21.88 -3.10
N GLU A 51 3.46 21.84 -3.62
CA GLU A 51 3.96 22.83 -4.57
C GLU A 51 3.49 22.58 -6.00
N SER A 52 3.17 21.35 -6.35
CA SER A 52 2.70 20.95 -7.67
C SER A 52 1.24 21.35 -7.83
N ARG A 53 0.95 22.10 -8.89
CA ARG A 53 -0.43 22.37 -9.29
C ARG A 53 -0.97 21.34 -10.30
N ALA A 54 -0.28 20.23 -10.43
CA ALA A 54 -0.62 19.18 -11.38
C ALA A 54 -1.69 18.22 -10.85
N HIS A 55 -1.78 18.07 -9.52
CA HIS A 55 -2.72 17.19 -8.84
C HIS A 55 -3.31 17.92 -7.64
N ASP A 56 -4.60 17.71 -7.43
CA ASP A 56 -5.34 18.20 -6.25
C ASP A 56 -5.58 16.99 -5.34
N LEU A 57 -4.64 16.74 -4.43
CA LEU A 57 -4.68 15.58 -3.55
C LEU A 57 -5.27 15.98 -2.18
N ASP A 58 -6.20 15.19 -1.70
CA ASP A 58 -6.74 15.30 -0.36
C ASP A 58 -5.87 14.57 0.66
N ARG A 59 -5.22 13.46 0.22
CA ARG A 59 -4.45 12.60 1.12
C ARG A 59 -3.27 11.92 0.43
N VAL A 60 -2.13 11.86 1.14
CA VAL A 60 -0.95 11.09 0.75
C VAL A 60 -0.55 10.19 1.92
N ILE A 61 -0.50 8.88 1.71
CA ILE A 61 0.00 7.93 2.71
C ILE A 61 1.18 7.18 2.12
N MET A 62 2.29 7.19 2.82
CA MET A 62 3.51 6.51 2.40
C MET A 62 3.97 5.51 3.45
N PHE A 63 4.46 4.37 3.02
CA PHE A 63 4.85 3.24 3.86
C PHE A 63 6.34 2.93 3.73
N GLN A 64 6.96 2.54 4.84
CA GLN A 64 8.27 1.92 4.84
C GLN A 64 8.09 0.39 4.81
N GLY A 65 7.58 -0.12 3.69
CA GLY A 65 7.31 -1.54 3.50
C GLY A 65 8.56 -2.39 3.27
N MET A 66 8.34 -3.68 3.00
CA MET A 66 9.41 -4.62 2.68
C MET A 66 10.14 -4.18 1.42
N GLU A 67 11.47 -4.19 1.46
CA GLU A 67 12.33 -3.81 0.34
C GLU A 67 11.97 -2.46 -0.34
N GLY A 68 11.19 -1.61 0.35
CA GLY A 68 10.76 -0.30 -0.13
C GLY A 68 9.54 -0.33 -1.04
N TYR A 69 8.72 -1.36 -0.94
CA TYR A 69 7.39 -1.42 -1.55
C TYR A 69 6.35 -0.71 -0.67
N ASP A 70 5.17 -0.48 -1.23
CA ASP A 70 4.03 0.17 -0.57
C ASP A 70 3.11 -0.85 0.14
N ASP A 71 3.70 -1.81 0.82
CA ASP A 71 3.04 -2.84 1.60
C ASP A 71 3.25 -2.66 3.10
N ILE A 72 2.37 -3.24 3.88
CA ILE A 72 2.51 -3.34 5.32
C ILE A 72 3.22 -4.66 5.62
N ARG A 73 4.39 -4.56 6.21
CA ARG A 73 5.22 -5.70 6.55
C ARG A 73 4.85 -6.28 7.93
N PRO A 74 5.22 -7.54 8.19
CA PRO A 74 5.14 -8.13 9.53
C PRO A 74 5.89 -7.31 10.59
N GLY A 75 5.43 -7.41 11.84
CA GLY A 75 5.99 -6.68 12.96
C GLY A 75 5.54 -5.23 12.97
N TYR A 76 6.29 -4.32 12.37
CA TYR A 76 5.91 -2.91 12.30
C TYR A 76 6.25 -2.28 10.95
N THR A 77 5.41 -1.33 10.54
CA THR A 77 5.62 -0.50 9.34
C THR A 77 5.52 0.96 9.71
N LYS A 78 6.54 1.76 9.39
CA LYS A 78 6.47 3.22 9.53
C LYS A 78 5.61 3.80 8.44
N VAL A 79 4.73 4.71 8.83
CA VAL A 79 3.82 5.44 7.95
C VAL A 79 4.09 6.93 8.05
N ALA A 80 4.04 7.59 6.92
CA ALA A 80 3.98 9.04 6.82
C ALA A 80 2.68 9.40 6.12
N GLU A 81 1.84 10.17 6.78
CA GLU A 81 0.53 10.57 6.29
C GLU A 81 0.42 12.08 6.24
N TRP A 82 -0.02 12.57 5.11
CA TRP A 82 -0.40 13.95 4.87
C TRP A 82 -1.86 13.99 4.44
N GLU A 83 -2.60 14.90 4.99
CA GLU A 83 -3.98 15.16 4.60
C GLU A 83 -4.27 16.65 4.55
N GLN A 84 -5.19 17.03 3.67
CA GLN A 84 -5.71 18.39 3.55
C GLN A 84 -7.20 18.39 3.84
N THR A 85 -7.61 19.04 4.91
CA THR A 85 -9.02 19.15 5.32
C THR A 85 -9.36 20.63 5.53
N ASP A 86 -10.41 21.12 4.86
CA ASP A 86 -10.89 22.51 4.96
C ASP A 86 -9.81 23.57 4.67
N GLY A 87 -8.80 23.25 3.85
CA GLY A 87 -7.70 24.11 3.47
C GLY A 87 -6.57 24.17 4.49
N GLU A 88 -6.62 23.35 5.52
CA GLU A 88 -5.51 23.13 6.47
C GLU A 88 -4.82 21.80 6.17
N ALA A 89 -3.51 21.84 5.97
CA ALA A 89 -2.71 20.66 5.75
C ALA A 89 -2.09 20.15 7.06
N SER A 90 -2.10 18.85 7.26
CA SER A 90 -1.43 18.19 8.39
C SER A 90 -0.47 17.12 7.90
N PHE A 91 0.65 16.94 8.57
CA PHE A 91 1.59 15.87 8.33
C PHE A 91 1.88 15.14 9.64
N THR A 92 1.62 13.84 9.65
CA THR A 92 1.87 12.96 10.79
C THR A 92 2.73 11.78 10.40
N ASP A 93 3.51 11.25 11.33
CA ASP A 93 4.21 9.99 11.18
C ASP A 93 3.88 9.07 12.37
N TYR A 94 3.63 7.79 12.07
CA TYR A 94 3.26 6.79 13.05
C TYR A 94 3.73 5.39 12.62
N GLU A 95 3.50 4.40 13.44
CA GLU A 95 3.79 3.00 13.14
C GLU A 95 2.50 2.18 13.15
N ILE A 96 2.38 1.26 12.21
CA ILE A 96 1.38 0.20 12.21
C ILE A 96 2.08 -1.04 12.77
N GLU A 97 1.61 -1.53 13.91
CA GLU A 97 2.13 -2.73 14.55
C GLU A 97 1.15 -3.90 14.33
N THR A 98 1.58 -4.96 13.63
CA THR A 98 0.70 -6.10 13.32
C THR A 98 0.10 -6.78 14.56
N PRO A 99 0.80 -6.85 15.73
CA PRO A 99 0.20 -7.39 16.94
C PRO A 99 -0.98 -6.59 17.50
N GLU A 100 -1.11 -5.29 17.17
CA GLU A 100 -2.26 -4.48 17.61
C GLU A 100 -3.58 -4.90 16.93
N TYR A 101 -3.47 -5.67 15.84
CA TYR A 101 -4.61 -6.19 15.06
C TYR A 101 -4.79 -7.71 15.25
N ASP A 102 -4.21 -8.28 16.32
CA ASP A 102 -4.21 -9.72 16.59
C ASP A 102 -3.54 -10.57 15.49
N MET A 103 -2.60 -9.97 14.76
CA MET A 103 -1.86 -10.62 13.67
C MET A 103 -0.43 -10.93 14.14
N ALA A 104 -0.07 -12.21 14.19
CA ALA A 104 1.22 -12.69 14.65
C ALA A 104 1.87 -13.56 13.57
N PHE A 105 2.47 -12.93 12.58
CA PHE A 105 3.26 -13.58 11.54
C PHE A 105 4.55 -12.79 11.29
N GLU A 106 5.56 -13.51 10.84
CA GLU A 106 6.88 -12.98 10.55
C GLU A 106 7.12 -12.95 9.04
N GLU A 107 8.20 -12.33 8.59
CA GLU A 107 8.53 -12.22 7.17
C GLU A 107 8.76 -13.58 6.52
N GLU A 108 9.37 -14.51 7.26
CA GLU A 108 9.62 -15.88 6.82
C GLU A 108 8.33 -16.68 6.57
N ASP A 109 7.22 -16.31 7.23
CA ASP A 109 5.92 -16.97 7.03
C ASP A 109 5.31 -16.61 5.66
N LEU A 110 5.77 -15.52 5.04
CA LEU A 110 5.31 -15.04 3.74
C LEU A 110 6.26 -15.41 2.58
N GLU A 111 7.30 -16.20 2.85
CA GLU A 111 8.20 -16.68 1.80
C GLU A 111 7.53 -17.70 0.88
N VAL A 112 7.84 -17.63 -0.41
CA VAL A 112 7.37 -18.55 -1.45
C VAL A 112 8.53 -19.03 -2.30
N ASP A 113 8.46 -20.26 -2.83
CA ASP A 113 9.51 -20.84 -3.66
C ASP A 113 9.43 -20.36 -5.11
N ASP A 114 8.24 -20.43 -5.71
CA ASP A 114 7.97 -19.92 -7.07
C ASP A 114 7.04 -18.71 -6.99
N VAL A 115 7.64 -17.52 -7.03
CA VAL A 115 6.91 -16.26 -6.83
C VAL A 115 5.69 -16.12 -7.73
N ALA A 116 5.77 -16.50 -9.00
CA ALA A 116 4.66 -16.35 -9.93
C ALA A 116 3.54 -17.37 -9.70
N ALA A 117 3.91 -18.65 -9.56
CA ALA A 117 2.93 -19.73 -9.41
C ALA A 117 2.31 -19.75 -8.01
N ASP A 118 3.16 -19.61 -6.97
CA ASP A 118 2.71 -19.65 -5.59
C ASP A 118 1.87 -18.42 -5.24
N SER A 119 2.29 -17.20 -5.64
CA SER A 119 1.51 -15.99 -5.41
C SER A 119 0.14 -16.04 -6.07
N ALA A 120 0.03 -16.58 -7.29
CA ALA A 120 -1.26 -16.72 -7.94
C ALA A 120 -2.18 -17.68 -7.16
N THR A 121 -1.65 -18.85 -6.77
CA THR A 121 -2.38 -19.85 -6.00
C THR A 121 -2.82 -19.33 -4.63
N LEU A 122 -1.90 -18.64 -3.93
CA LEU A 122 -2.16 -18.06 -2.62
C LEU A 122 -3.21 -16.95 -2.70
N THR A 123 -3.09 -16.07 -3.68
CA THR A 123 -4.05 -14.98 -3.88
C THR A 123 -5.44 -15.55 -4.12
N GLU A 124 -5.58 -16.52 -5.04
CA GLU A 124 -6.87 -17.17 -5.32
C GLU A 124 -7.44 -17.80 -4.04
N ALA A 125 -6.65 -18.60 -3.31
CA ALA A 125 -7.09 -19.26 -2.09
C ALA A 125 -7.51 -18.28 -0.96
N VAL A 126 -6.86 -17.13 -0.85
CA VAL A 126 -7.25 -16.10 0.13
C VAL A 126 -8.54 -15.41 -0.29
N VAL A 127 -8.63 -14.92 -1.53
CA VAL A 127 -9.79 -14.12 -1.95
C VAL A 127 -11.07 -14.94 -2.12
N THR A 128 -10.94 -16.27 -2.31
CA THR A 128 -12.08 -17.22 -2.31
C THR A 128 -12.47 -17.69 -0.90
N GLY A 129 -11.73 -17.28 0.14
CA GLY A 129 -11.98 -17.70 1.51
C GLY A 129 -11.60 -19.15 1.82
N GLU A 130 -10.86 -19.83 0.93
CA GLU A 130 -10.34 -21.18 1.16
C GLU A 130 -9.19 -21.20 2.17
N ARG A 131 -8.62 -20.03 2.48
CA ARG A 131 -7.48 -19.86 3.35
C ARG A 131 -7.78 -18.83 4.44
N ASP A 132 -7.52 -19.22 5.71
CA ASP A 132 -7.72 -18.42 6.91
C ASP A 132 -6.49 -18.57 7.83
N ASP A 133 -5.38 -18.01 7.39
CA ASP A 133 -4.08 -18.05 8.07
C ASP A 133 -3.34 -16.70 7.89
N HIS A 134 -2.04 -16.69 8.22
CA HIS A 134 -1.19 -15.49 8.10
C HIS A 134 -1.21 -14.83 6.70
N TRP A 135 -1.46 -15.59 5.62
CA TRP A 135 -1.63 -15.02 4.28
C TRP A 135 -2.92 -14.23 4.16
N ALA A 136 -4.02 -14.75 4.72
CA ALA A 136 -5.29 -14.03 4.78
C ALA A 136 -5.16 -12.78 5.64
N ASP A 137 -4.45 -12.85 6.77
CA ASP A 137 -4.15 -11.71 7.62
C ASP A 137 -3.33 -10.64 6.89
N ALA A 138 -2.27 -11.03 6.19
CA ALA A 138 -1.44 -10.10 5.42
C ALA A 138 -2.25 -9.38 4.31
N VAL A 139 -3.11 -10.11 3.62
CA VAL A 139 -4.01 -9.54 2.60
C VAL A 139 -5.03 -8.60 3.24
N ALA A 140 -5.69 -9.02 4.33
CA ALA A 140 -6.69 -8.21 5.02
C ALA A 140 -6.08 -6.92 5.60
N LEU A 141 -4.87 -6.97 6.16
CA LEU A 141 -4.15 -5.81 6.68
C LEU A 141 -3.86 -4.80 5.55
N ASN A 142 -3.29 -5.28 4.45
CA ASN A 142 -2.94 -4.43 3.32
C ASN A 142 -4.17 -3.85 2.63
N ALA A 143 -5.25 -4.62 2.48
CA ALA A 143 -6.53 -4.14 1.95
C ALA A 143 -7.17 -3.13 2.92
N GLY A 144 -7.18 -3.42 4.22
CA GLY A 144 -7.76 -2.57 5.25
C GLY A 144 -7.12 -1.19 5.32
N VAL A 145 -5.79 -1.11 5.18
CA VAL A 145 -5.09 0.17 5.11
C VAL A 145 -5.49 0.97 3.86
N ARG A 146 -5.72 0.30 2.72
CA ARG A 146 -6.18 0.96 1.49
C ARG A 146 -7.62 1.43 1.59
N ILE A 147 -8.49 0.67 2.24
CA ILE A 147 -9.89 1.06 2.53
C ILE A 147 -9.90 2.30 3.44
N TYR A 148 -9.09 2.30 4.51
CA TYR A 148 -8.92 3.47 5.37
C TYR A 148 -8.37 4.68 4.60
N ALA A 149 -7.38 4.49 3.75
CA ALA A 149 -6.79 5.56 2.94
C ALA A 149 -7.82 6.19 2.00
N GLY A 150 -8.69 5.39 1.40
CA GLY A 150 -9.79 5.83 0.53
C GLY A 150 -10.93 6.54 1.26
N GLY A 151 -10.93 6.54 2.59
CA GLY A 151 -11.99 7.16 3.40
C GLY A 151 -13.26 6.30 3.57
N ASP A 152 -13.20 5.03 3.14
CA ASP A 152 -14.31 4.09 3.28
C ASP A 152 -14.36 3.44 4.69
N ALA A 153 -13.35 3.70 5.52
CA ALA A 153 -13.31 3.30 6.93
C ALA A 153 -12.72 4.41 7.80
N ASP A 154 -13.25 4.56 9.02
CA ASP A 154 -12.82 5.58 9.99
C ASP A 154 -11.47 5.23 10.67
N SER A 155 -10.99 3.99 10.52
CA SER A 155 -9.73 3.51 11.10
C SER A 155 -9.21 2.33 10.32
N ILE A 156 -7.90 2.04 10.49
CA ILE A 156 -7.26 0.86 9.90
C ILE A 156 -7.95 -0.43 10.39
N ALA A 157 -8.29 -0.53 11.68
CA ALA A 157 -9.00 -1.67 12.23
C ALA A 157 -10.35 -1.91 11.55
N ALA A 158 -11.14 -0.84 11.35
CA ALA A 158 -12.41 -0.92 10.63
C ALA A 158 -12.22 -1.33 9.17
N GLY A 159 -11.15 -0.85 8.51
CA GLY A 159 -10.79 -1.26 7.16
C GLY A 159 -10.42 -2.75 7.07
N ILE A 160 -9.67 -3.27 8.05
CA ILE A 160 -9.33 -4.69 8.15
C ILE A 160 -10.59 -5.55 8.30
N ASP A 161 -11.53 -5.13 9.17
CA ASP A 161 -12.80 -5.84 9.36
C ASP A 161 -13.64 -5.84 8.07
N GLN A 162 -13.66 -4.74 7.33
CA GLN A 162 -14.32 -4.67 6.02
C GLN A 162 -13.65 -5.60 5.00
N ALA A 163 -12.32 -5.64 4.94
CA ALA A 163 -11.57 -6.52 4.06
C ALA A 163 -11.87 -8.00 4.35
N ARG A 164 -11.86 -8.39 5.62
CA ARG A 164 -12.22 -9.75 6.07
C ARG A 164 -13.67 -10.09 5.72
N THR A 165 -14.58 -9.13 5.86
CA THR A 165 -16.00 -9.30 5.49
C THR A 165 -16.14 -9.53 3.99
N ALA A 166 -15.47 -8.74 3.16
CA ALA A 166 -15.51 -8.88 1.70
C ALA A 166 -15.00 -10.24 1.22
N ILE A 167 -13.97 -10.80 1.89
CA ILE A 167 -13.49 -12.15 1.63
C ILE A 167 -14.56 -13.18 2.05
N ALA A 168 -15.11 -13.07 3.25
CA ALA A 168 -16.05 -14.03 3.80
C ALA A 168 -17.40 -14.06 3.06
N GLU A 169 -17.85 -12.93 2.50
CA GLU A 169 -19.09 -12.81 1.74
C GLU A 169 -18.93 -13.14 0.25
N GLY A 170 -17.68 -13.33 -0.21
CA GLY A 170 -17.35 -13.66 -1.60
C GLY A 170 -17.28 -12.47 -2.54
N ASP A 171 -17.32 -11.26 -2.02
CA ASP A 171 -17.20 -10.03 -2.81
C ASP A 171 -15.80 -9.92 -3.44
N ALA A 172 -14.76 -10.36 -2.71
CA ALA A 172 -13.40 -10.40 -3.21
C ALA A 172 -13.25 -11.41 -4.38
N GLU A 173 -13.87 -12.58 -4.28
CA GLU A 173 -13.90 -13.61 -5.34
C GLU A 173 -14.62 -13.08 -6.60
N ALA A 174 -15.70 -12.34 -6.43
CA ALA A 174 -16.49 -11.82 -7.55
C ALA A 174 -15.68 -10.86 -8.47
N VAL A 175 -14.59 -10.29 -7.99
CA VAL A 175 -13.69 -9.44 -8.77
C VAL A 175 -12.76 -10.26 -9.68
N LEU A 176 -12.51 -11.54 -9.36
CA LEU A 176 -11.67 -12.43 -10.18
C LEU A 176 -12.44 -13.05 -11.37
N ALA A 177 -13.76 -13.00 -11.36
CA ALA A 177 -14.63 -13.62 -12.37
C ALA A 177 -14.86 -12.67 -13.55
#